data_ac550874f679b0c2e346e7d01af44d21
#
_entry.id   ac550874f679b0c2e346e7d01af44d21
#
_cell.length_a   1.000
_cell.length_b   1.000
_cell.length_c   1.000
_cell.angle_alpha   90.00
_cell.angle_beta   90.00
_cell.angle_gamma   90.00
#
_symmetry.space_group_name_H-M   'P 1'
#
loop_
_entity.id
_entity.type
_entity.pdbx_description
1 polymer ?
#
loop_
_entity_poly.entity_id
_entity_poly.type
_entity_poly.pdbx_seq_one_letter_code
_entity_poly.pdbx_strand_id
1 'polypeptide(L)'
;MLTGETFDAARAEAVGLINSAVDPDGLDAEVARYADMLARGGPRALAATKALLRRDRGEHLQQDLEAMLGLSAEFFASEEGQEGMAAFAEKRAPSWVPDPATE
;
A
#
# COMPACT_ATOMS: atom_id res chain seq x y z
N MET A 1 -3.76 -14.03 -21.09
CA MET A 1 -2.33 -14.41 -21.19
C MET A 1 -2.14 -15.84 -21.69
N LEU A 2 -2.95 -16.81 -21.31
CA LEU A 2 -2.86 -18.20 -21.81
C LEU A 2 -3.15 -18.35 -23.32
N THR A 3 -3.91 -17.42 -23.89
CA THR A 3 -4.30 -17.45 -25.33
C THR A 3 -3.25 -16.83 -26.24
N GLY A 4 -2.22 -16.15 -25.73
CA GLY A 4 -1.23 -15.41 -26.54
C GLY A 4 -1.80 -14.17 -27.25
N GLU A 5 -3.05 -13.77 -26.94
CA GLU A 5 -3.67 -12.59 -27.52
C GLU A 5 -2.94 -11.30 -27.05
N THR A 6 -2.68 -10.40 -28.00
CA THR A 6 -2.10 -9.08 -27.74
C THR A 6 -3.18 -8.10 -27.26
N PHE A 7 -2.86 -7.25 -26.33
CA PHE A 7 -3.76 -6.20 -25.81
C PHE A 7 -2.97 -4.92 -25.51
N ASP A 8 -3.68 -3.81 -25.47
CA ASP A 8 -3.12 -2.48 -25.21
C ASP A 8 -2.98 -2.16 -23.72
N ALA A 9 -2.39 -1.00 -23.40
CA ALA A 9 -2.18 -0.54 -22.04
C ALA A 9 -3.50 -0.32 -21.28
N ALA A 10 -4.53 0.18 -21.93
CA ALA A 10 -5.84 0.39 -21.32
C ALA A 10 -6.47 -0.94 -20.87
N ARG A 11 -6.33 -1.98 -21.68
CA ARG A 11 -6.79 -3.32 -21.30
C ARG A 11 -5.94 -3.91 -20.18
N ALA A 12 -4.61 -3.66 -20.20
CA ALA A 12 -3.72 -4.09 -19.11
C ALA A 12 -4.11 -3.49 -17.75
N GLU A 13 -4.46 -2.21 -17.72
CA GLU A 13 -4.99 -1.52 -16.53
C GLU A 13 -6.34 -2.12 -16.11
N ALA A 14 -7.28 -2.26 -17.05
CA ALA A 14 -8.62 -2.78 -16.78
C ALA A 14 -8.62 -4.20 -16.16
N VAL A 15 -7.62 -5.02 -16.46
CA VAL A 15 -7.48 -6.37 -15.89
C VAL A 15 -6.52 -6.43 -14.69
N GLY A 16 -5.98 -5.29 -14.25
CA GLY A 16 -5.10 -5.20 -13.08
C GLY A 16 -3.68 -5.72 -13.31
N LEU A 17 -3.23 -5.81 -14.56
CA LEU A 17 -1.85 -6.19 -14.87
C LEU A 17 -0.86 -5.05 -14.59
N ILE A 18 -1.29 -3.81 -14.81
CA ILE A 18 -0.59 -2.58 -14.46
C ILE A 18 -1.52 -1.70 -13.62
N ASN A 19 -0.94 -0.74 -12.88
CA ASN A 19 -1.70 0.14 -11.98
C ASN A 19 -2.40 1.27 -12.71
N SER A 20 -1.75 1.85 -13.72
CA SER A 20 -2.28 2.96 -14.54
C SER A 20 -1.68 2.92 -15.93
N ALA A 21 -2.48 3.28 -16.93
CA ALA A 21 -2.05 3.59 -18.27
C ALA A 21 -2.14 5.10 -18.46
N VAL A 22 -1.01 5.75 -18.70
CA VAL A 22 -0.92 7.21 -18.87
C VAL A 22 -0.16 7.54 -20.15
N ASP A 23 -0.36 8.74 -20.66
CA ASP A 23 0.47 9.26 -21.74
C ASP A 23 1.94 9.41 -21.31
N PRO A 24 2.91 9.31 -22.23
CA PRO A 24 4.33 9.38 -21.86
C PRO A 24 4.70 10.60 -21.03
N ASP A 25 4.10 11.76 -21.30
CA ASP A 25 4.35 13.01 -20.58
C ASP A 25 3.72 13.03 -19.17
N GLY A 26 2.80 12.12 -18.89
CA GLY A 26 2.12 11.97 -17.59
C GLY A 26 2.78 11.00 -16.62
N LEU A 27 3.79 10.25 -17.05
CA LEU A 27 4.36 9.16 -16.28
C LEU A 27 4.96 9.63 -14.94
N ASP A 28 5.76 10.68 -14.96
CA ASP A 28 6.42 11.19 -13.75
C ASP A 28 5.41 11.72 -12.73
N ALA A 29 4.36 12.40 -13.19
CA ALA A 29 3.29 12.89 -12.33
C ALA A 29 2.51 11.74 -11.69
N GLU A 30 2.24 10.67 -12.44
CA GLU A 30 1.54 9.50 -11.91
C GLU A 30 2.41 8.72 -10.92
N VAL A 31 3.71 8.60 -11.18
CA VAL A 31 4.66 8.00 -10.23
C VAL A 31 4.72 8.81 -8.93
N ALA A 32 4.82 10.14 -9.03
CA ALA A 32 4.81 11.03 -7.87
C ALA A 32 3.51 10.88 -7.05
N ARG A 33 2.37 10.81 -7.71
CA ARG A 33 1.07 10.59 -7.06
C ARG A 33 1.04 9.28 -6.24
N TYR A 34 1.53 8.16 -6.80
CA TYR A 34 1.62 6.90 -6.06
C TYR A 34 2.62 6.97 -4.91
N ALA A 35 3.78 7.60 -5.12
CA ALA A 35 4.79 7.79 -4.09
C ALA A 35 4.23 8.58 -2.89
N ASP A 36 3.52 9.68 -3.15
CA ASP A 36 2.86 10.49 -2.12
C ASP A 36 1.80 9.71 -1.34
N MET A 37 0.99 8.92 -2.04
CA MET A 37 -0.02 8.06 -1.39
C MET A 37 0.64 7.04 -0.46
N LEU A 38 1.72 6.40 -0.91
CA LEU A 38 2.45 5.42 -0.12
C LEU A 38 3.20 6.07 1.07
N ALA A 39 3.76 7.26 0.88
CA ALA A 39 4.48 8.00 1.93
C ALA A 39 3.59 8.40 3.12
N ARG A 40 2.28 8.48 2.91
CA ARG A 40 1.30 8.75 3.99
C ARG A 40 1.01 7.54 4.87
N GLY A 41 1.32 6.34 4.39
CA GLY A 41 1.16 5.10 5.15
C GLY A 41 2.30 4.87 6.14
N GLY A 42 2.00 4.23 7.29
CA GLY A 42 3.02 3.82 8.23
C GLY A 42 4.02 2.84 7.60
N PRO A 43 5.33 3.09 7.63
CA PRO A 43 6.31 2.27 6.91
C PRO A 43 6.33 0.81 7.37
N ARG A 44 6.16 0.54 8.66
CA ARG A 44 6.06 -0.83 9.19
C ARG A 44 4.77 -1.51 8.74
N ALA A 45 3.64 -0.80 8.77
CA ALA A 45 2.36 -1.31 8.33
C ALA A 45 2.38 -1.65 6.83
N LEU A 46 2.96 -0.78 5.99
CA LEU A 46 3.13 -1.05 4.56
C LEU A 46 4.00 -2.29 4.30
N ALA A 47 5.11 -2.43 5.02
CA ALA A 47 5.99 -3.59 4.90
C ALA A 47 5.27 -4.88 5.29
N ALA A 48 4.50 -4.88 6.38
CA ALA A 48 3.72 -6.03 6.82
C ALA A 48 2.60 -6.38 5.84
N THR A 49 1.85 -5.39 5.33
CA THR A 49 0.83 -5.59 4.30
C THR A 49 1.43 -6.23 3.05
N LYS A 50 2.59 -5.74 2.60
CA LYS A 50 3.30 -6.31 1.46
C LYS A 50 3.73 -7.77 1.69
N ALA A 51 4.17 -8.10 2.91
CA ALA A 51 4.49 -9.47 3.28
C ALA A 51 3.25 -10.37 3.28
N LEU A 52 2.11 -9.89 3.81
CA LEU A 52 0.83 -10.62 3.78
C LEU A 52 0.34 -10.91 2.36
N LEU A 53 0.46 -9.94 1.45
CA LEU A 53 0.06 -10.11 0.05
C LEU A 53 0.90 -11.14 -0.71
N ARG A 54 2.12 -11.42 -0.24
CA ARG A 54 3.02 -12.42 -0.84
C ARG A 54 2.85 -13.83 -0.28
N ARG A 55 2.08 -13.99 0.79
CA ARG A 55 1.79 -15.31 1.35
C ARG A 55 0.97 -16.13 0.36
N ASP A 56 1.31 -17.40 0.25
CA ASP A 56 0.54 -18.35 -0.55
C ASP A 56 -0.82 -18.58 0.13
N ARG A 57 -1.89 -18.28 -0.58
CA ARG A 57 -3.24 -18.27 -0.02
C ARG A 57 -3.90 -19.62 -0.28
N GLY A 58 -3.86 -20.54 0.63
CA GLY A 58 -4.72 -21.66 0.38
C GLY A 58 -4.70 -22.84 1.33
N GLU A 59 -3.63 -23.14 2.01
CA GLU A 59 -3.56 -24.39 2.78
C GLU A 59 -3.88 -24.25 4.27
N HIS A 60 -3.86 -23.03 4.86
CA HIS A 60 -3.96 -22.84 6.31
C HIS A 60 -4.75 -21.60 6.72
N LEU A 61 -5.95 -21.38 6.18
CA LEU A 61 -6.77 -20.20 6.43
C LEU A 61 -6.96 -19.87 7.91
N GLN A 62 -7.18 -20.89 8.75
CA GLN A 62 -7.38 -20.66 10.18
C GLN A 62 -6.10 -20.16 10.87
N GLN A 63 -4.96 -20.77 10.55
CA GLN A 63 -3.66 -20.35 11.09
C GLN A 63 -3.27 -18.96 10.60
N ASP A 64 -3.60 -18.64 9.34
CA ASP A 64 -3.37 -17.32 8.78
C ASP A 64 -4.24 -16.26 9.46
N LEU A 65 -5.50 -16.55 9.77
CA LEU A 65 -6.38 -15.65 10.51
C LEU A 65 -5.89 -15.40 11.94
N GLU A 66 -5.46 -16.43 12.65
CA GLU A 66 -4.88 -16.31 14.00
C GLU A 66 -3.60 -15.46 13.98
N ALA A 67 -2.72 -15.70 13.01
CA ALA A 67 -1.51 -14.89 12.82
C ALA A 67 -1.81 -13.44 12.48
N MET A 68 -2.84 -13.18 11.68
CA MET A 68 -3.28 -11.83 11.34
C MET A 68 -3.88 -11.09 12.54
N LEU A 69 -4.62 -11.77 13.41
CA LEU A 69 -5.13 -11.19 14.66
C LEU A 69 -4.00 -10.76 15.58
N GLY A 70 -2.97 -11.62 15.76
CA GLY A 70 -1.78 -11.29 16.54
C GLY A 70 -1.01 -10.10 15.97
N LEU A 71 -0.78 -10.10 14.67
CA LEU A 71 -0.11 -9.02 13.96
C LEU A 71 -0.89 -7.70 14.07
N SER A 72 -2.21 -7.74 13.93
CA SER A 72 -3.08 -6.57 14.07
C SER A 72 -2.97 -5.96 15.47
N ALA A 73 -3.04 -6.80 16.51
CA ALA A 73 -2.89 -6.34 17.90
C ALA A 73 -1.51 -5.70 18.15
N GLU A 74 -0.44 -6.29 17.62
CA GLU A 74 0.91 -5.74 17.70
C GLU A 74 0.99 -4.35 17.05
N PHE A 75 0.45 -4.18 15.85
CA PHE A 75 0.47 -2.90 15.15
C PHE A 75 -0.34 -1.83 15.86
N PHE A 76 -1.52 -2.15 16.38
CA PHE A 76 -2.32 -1.22 17.18
C PHE A 76 -1.60 -0.76 18.46
N ALA A 77 -0.82 -1.63 19.08
CA ALA A 77 -0.04 -1.31 20.27
C ALA A 77 1.30 -0.62 19.97
N SER A 78 1.75 -0.60 18.71
CA SER A 78 3.04 -0.02 18.32
C SER A 78 3.02 1.50 18.37
N GLU A 79 4.22 2.12 18.51
CA GLU A 79 4.37 3.58 18.42
C GLU A 79 3.85 4.14 17.10
N GLU A 80 4.12 3.44 15.98
CA GLU A 80 3.61 3.83 14.65
C GLU A 80 2.08 3.77 14.59
N GLY A 81 1.47 2.72 15.14
CA GLY A 81 0.01 2.60 15.20
C GLY A 81 -0.63 3.67 16.08
N GLN A 82 -0.05 3.95 17.24
CA GLN A 82 -0.54 5.00 18.14
C GLN A 82 -0.41 6.39 17.51
N GLU A 83 0.72 6.69 16.88
CA GLU A 83 0.91 7.95 16.15
C GLU A 83 -0.08 8.08 14.99
N GLY A 84 -0.26 7.02 14.20
CA GLY A 84 -1.22 7.03 13.07
C GLY A 84 -2.65 7.30 13.53
N MET A 85 -3.08 6.67 14.63
CA MET A 85 -4.40 6.91 15.22
C MET A 85 -4.55 8.34 15.76
N ALA A 86 -3.52 8.85 16.45
CA ALA A 86 -3.52 10.22 16.97
C ALA A 86 -3.57 11.24 15.82
N ALA A 87 -2.73 11.09 14.80
CA ALA A 87 -2.69 11.95 13.63
C ALA A 87 -4.05 11.98 12.91
N PHE A 88 -4.69 10.82 12.77
CA PHE A 88 -6.02 10.73 12.17
C PHE A 88 -7.09 11.47 13.00
N ALA A 89 -7.10 11.25 14.31
CA ALA A 89 -8.05 11.91 15.22
C ALA A 89 -7.86 13.44 15.26
N GLU A 90 -6.61 13.89 15.23
CA GLU A 90 -6.21 15.31 15.26
C GLU A 90 -6.23 15.96 13.87
N LYS A 91 -6.53 15.21 12.80
CA LYS A 91 -6.57 15.65 11.40
C LYS A 91 -5.26 16.33 10.95
N ARG A 92 -4.14 15.81 11.39
CA ARG A 92 -2.79 16.23 11.00
C ARG A 92 -2.06 15.14 10.21
N ALA A 93 -0.95 15.50 9.59
CA ALA A 93 -0.04 14.52 9.03
C ALA A 93 0.66 13.73 10.18
N PRO A 94 0.88 12.42 10.01
CA PRO A 94 1.68 11.65 10.95
C PRO A 94 3.17 12.05 10.86
N SER A 95 3.91 11.80 11.95
CA SER A 95 5.28 12.26 12.13
C SER A 95 6.29 11.74 11.09
N TRP A 96 5.96 10.65 10.39
CA TRP A 96 6.82 10.11 9.32
C TRP A 96 6.61 10.79 7.95
N VAL A 97 5.62 11.66 7.82
CA VAL A 97 5.43 12.47 6.60
C VAL A 97 6.25 13.75 6.74
N PRO A 98 7.21 14.01 5.83
CA PRO A 98 8.00 15.23 5.87
C PRO A 98 7.10 16.48 5.79
N ASP A 99 7.43 17.50 6.57
CA ASP A 99 6.76 18.79 6.46
C ASP A 99 7.22 19.49 5.17
N PRO A 100 6.31 19.81 4.24
CA PRO A 100 6.66 20.48 2.98
C PRO A 100 7.30 21.88 3.18
N ALA A 101 7.27 22.43 4.42
CA ALA A 101 7.89 23.69 4.74
C ALA A 101 9.39 23.59 5.10
N THR A 102 9.99 22.39 5.04
CA THR A 102 11.39 22.15 5.49
C THR A 102 12.37 21.95 4.31
N GLU A 103 11.93 22.16 3.05
CA GLU A 103 12.83 22.25 1.89
C GLU A 103 13.19 23.69 1.52
#